data_a0200218e8ddca5b703b739730ef9f4d
#
_entry.id   a0200218e8ddca5b703b739730ef9f4d
#
_cell.length_a   1.000
_cell.length_b   1.000
_cell.length_c   1.000
_cell.angle_alpha   90.00
_cell.angle_beta   90.00
_cell.angle_gamma   90.00
#
_symmetry.space_group_name_H-M   'P 1'
#
loop_
_entity.id
_entity.type
_entity.pdbx_description
1 polymer ?
#
loop_
_entity_poly.entity_id
_entity_poly.type
_entity_poly.pdbx_seq_one_letter_code
_entity_poly.pdbx_strand_id
1 'polypeptide(L)'
;MVDLTVIIPAYNEADCIGDTITSVLNQTVKPKEVIVVDDFSDDGTGEIAKSYGVKVIRPSSNTGSKAGAQNFALKFVKTKLAMITDADTTLDKDAVKELVPAFRDEKVAAACGFVLPKYVNSIWERGRYIEYLFSFSYYKQIQDFYGKPLISSGCLSMYRT
;
A
#
# COMPACT_ATOMS: atom_id res chain seq x y z
N MET A 1 14.25 1.03 -12.02
CA MET A 1 12.99 0.23 -11.91
C MET A 1 13.33 -0.99 -11.06
N VAL A 2 12.56 -1.23 -10.01
CA VAL A 2 12.75 -2.36 -9.08
C VAL A 2 11.76 -3.48 -9.43
N ASP A 3 12.13 -4.74 -9.17
CA ASP A 3 11.29 -5.92 -9.43
C ASP A 3 10.17 -6.03 -8.37
N LEU A 4 9.26 -5.07 -8.40
CA LEU A 4 8.19 -4.80 -7.45
C LEU A 4 6.88 -4.60 -8.19
N THR A 5 5.81 -5.26 -7.73
CA THR A 5 4.43 -4.95 -8.08
C THR A 5 3.77 -4.21 -6.91
N VAL A 6 3.15 -3.06 -7.19
CA VAL A 6 2.31 -2.36 -6.22
C VAL A 6 0.87 -2.76 -6.44
N ILE A 7 0.18 -3.18 -5.38
CA ILE A 7 -1.22 -3.61 -5.38
C ILE A 7 -2.03 -2.55 -4.62
N ILE A 8 -3.08 -2.04 -5.25
CA ILE A 8 -4.00 -1.06 -4.68
C ILE A 8 -5.41 -1.68 -4.72
N PRO A 9 -5.89 -2.32 -3.64
CA PRO A 9 -7.28 -2.74 -3.55
C PRO A 9 -8.18 -1.52 -3.37
N ALA A 10 -9.24 -1.42 -4.16
CA ALA A 10 -10.16 -0.30 -4.17
C ALA A 10 -11.61 -0.78 -4.27
N TYR A 11 -12.49 -0.19 -3.47
CA TYR A 11 -13.93 -0.39 -3.52
C TYR A 11 -14.63 0.93 -3.18
N ASN A 12 -15.21 1.57 -4.20
CA ASN A 12 -15.87 2.88 -4.10
C ASN A 12 -14.93 3.98 -3.55
N GLU A 13 -13.82 4.19 -4.26
CA GLU A 13 -12.73 5.12 -3.90
C GLU A 13 -12.46 6.15 -5.02
N ALA A 14 -13.49 6.51 -5.79
CA ALA A 14 -13.36 7.43 -6.93
C ALA A 14 -12.72 8.76 -6.55
N ASP A 15 -13.00 9.28 -5.34
CA ASP A 15 -12.53 10.60 -4.89
C ASP A 15 -11.04 10.63 -4.55
N CYS A 16 -10.41 9.48 -4.24
CA CYS A 16 -9.03 9.44 -3.73
C CYS A 16 -8.07 8.54 -4.52
N ILE A 17 -8.57 7.58 -5.30
CA ILE A 17 -7.74 6.64 -6.05
C ILE A 17 -6.72 7.31 -6.98
N GLY A 18 -7.08 8.45 -7.57
CA GLY A 18 -6.21 9.22 -8.46
C GLY A 18 -4.96 9.75 -7.76
N ASP A 19 -5.11 10.29 -6.55
CA ASP A 19 -4.00 10.78 -5.73
C ASP A 19 -3.05 9.65 -5.35
N THR A 20 -3.61 8.50 -4.95
CA THR A 20 -2.86 7.31 -4.60
C THR A 20 -2.03 6.80 -5.77
N ILE A 21 -2.65 6.61 -6.95
CA ILE A 21 -1.94 6.15 -8.16
C ILE A 21 -0.85 7.15 -8.54
N THR A 22 -1.14 8.45 -8.50
CA THR A 22 -0.17 9.51 -8.80
C THR A 22 1.04 9.40 -7.87
N SER A 23 0.83 9.20 -6.57
CA SER A 23 1.93 9.07 -5.59
C SER A 23 2.80 7.84 -5.84
N VAL A 24 2.20 6.73 -6.30
CA VAL A 24 2.93 5.50 -6.68
C VAL A 24 3.71 5.69 -7.97
N LEU A 25 3.12 6.32 -8.98
CA LEU A 25 3.79 6.57 -10.26
C LEU A 25 4.92 7.60 -10.13
N ASN A 26 4.88 8.47 -9.12
CA ASN A 26 5.89 9.50 -8.85
C ASN A 26 6.99 9.07 -7.88
N GLN A 27 7.07 7.77 -7.52
CA GLN A 27 8.15 7.26 -6.70
C GLN A 27 9.53 7.51 -7.34
N THR A 28 10.54 7.87 -6.54
CA THR A 28 11.94 8.02 -6.99
C THR A 28 12.49 6.72 -7.54
N VAL A 29 12.18 5.60 -6.90
CA VAL A 29 12.47 4.25 -7.38
C VAL A 29 11.17 3.66 -7.93
N LYS A 30 11.06 3.58 -9.25
CA LYS A 30 9.83 3.14 -9.92
C LYS A 30 9.58 1.64 -9.70
N PRO A 31 8.34 1.24 -9.34
CA PRO A 31 7.92 -0.16 -9.39
C PRO A 31 7.87 -0.64 -10.86
N LYS A 32 7.96 -1.95 -11.06
CA LYS A 32 7.85 -2.58 -12.37
C LYS A 32 6.40 -2.62 -12.86
N GLU A 33 5.45 -2.81 -11.96
CA GLU A 33 4.04 -2.91 -12.27
C GLU A 33 3.20 -2.27 -11.14
N VAL A 34 2.08 -1.65 -11.53
CA VAL A 34 1.03 -1.19 -10.60
C VAL A 34 -0.27 -1.87 -11.00
N ILE A 35 -0.89 -2.56 -10.04
CA ILE A 35 -2.16 -3.26 -10.21
C ILE A 35 -3.20 -2.64 -9.27
N VAL A 36 -4.25 -2.06 -9.82
CA VAL A 36 -5.45 -1.68 -9.07
C VAL A 36 -6.44 -2.83 -9.12
N VAL A 37 -6.93 -3.25 -7.97
CA VAL A 37 -8.03 -4.21 -7.87
C VAL A 37 -9.30 -3.43 -7.64
N ASP A 38 -10.09 -3.24 -8.67
CA ASP A 38 -11.42 -2.67 -8.55
C ASP A 38 -12.39 -3.76 -8.06
N ASP A 39 -12.62 -3.82 -6.74
CA ASP A 39 -13.39 -4.87 -6.08
C ASP A 39 -14.90 -4.68 -6.24
N PHE A 40 -15.34 -4.52 -7.48
CA PHE A 40 -16.75 -4.37 -7.85
C PHE A 40 -17.35 -3.00 -7.50
N SER A 41 -16.58 -1.90 -7.71
CA SER A 41 -17.05 -0.52 -7.51
C SER A 41 -18.16 -0.14 -8.50
N ASP A 42 -19.03 0.79 -8.10
CA ASP A 42 -20.12 1.37 -8.89
C ASP A 42 -20.05 2.90 -9.03
N ASP A 43 -18.98 3.53 -8.48
CA ASP A 43 -18.75 4.97 -8.45
C ASP A 43 -17.79 5.50 -9.54
N GLY A 44 -17.30 4.62 -10.43
CA GLY A 44 -16.32 5.00 -11.46
C GLY A 44 -14.86 4.83 -11.05
N THR A 45 -14.56 4.26 -9.87
CA THR A 45 -13.19 3.99 -9.39
C THR A 45 -12.32 3.28 -10.44
N GLY A 46 -12.85 2.23 -11.07
CA GLY A 46 -12.12 1.43 -12.06
C GLY A 46 -11.78 2.22 -13.34
N GLU A 47 -12.68 3.05 -13.82
CA GLU A 47 -12.52 3.92 -14.98
C GLU A 47 -11.46 5.00 -14.71
N ILE A 48 -11.52 5.62 -13.53
CA ILE A 48 -10.53 6.58 -13.09
C ILE A 48 -9.15 5.92 -13.05
N ALA A 49 -9.02 4.76 -12.41
CA ALA A 49 -7.75 4.04 -12.35
C ALA A 49 -7.18 3.71 -13.74
N LYS A 50 -8.01 3.27 -14.69
CA LYS A 50 -7.60 3.00 -16.09
C LYS A 50 -7.06 4.23 -16.78
N SER A 51 -7.59 5.43 -16.51
CA SER A 51 -7.13 6.69 -17.14
C SER A 51 -5.67 7.02 -16.80
N TYR A 52 -5.12 6.49 -15.71
CA TYR A 52 -3.71 6.64 -15.33
C TYR A 52 -2.76 5.65 -16.05
N GLY A 53 -3.28 4.78 -16.90
CA GLY A 53 -2.48 3.79 -17.64
C GLY A 53 -1.94 2.65 -16.79
N VAL A 54 -2.44 2.45 -15.57
CA VAL A 54 -2.11 1.32 -14.70
C VAL A 54 -2.97 0.10 -15.05
N LYS A 55 -2.50 -1.08 -14.65
CA LYS A 55 -3.27 -2.31 -14.83
C LYS A 55 -4.42 -2.35 -13.85
N VAL A 56 -5.64 -2.46 -14.35
CA VAL A 56 -6.85 -2.62 -13.54
C VAL A 56 -7.38 -4.03 -13.73
N ILE A 57 -7.59 -4.73 -12.62
CA ILE A 57 -8.22 -6.05 -12.59
C ILE A 57 -9.50 -5.98 -11.76
N ARG A 58 -10.54 -6.70 -12.20
CA ARG A 58 -11.84 -6.72 -11.54
C ARG A 58 -12.28 -8.18 -11.35
N PRO A 59 -12.56 -8.62 -10.13
CA PRO A 59 -13.14 -9.94 -9.89
C PRO A 59 -14.57 -10.01 -10.45
N SER A 60 -15.10 -11.22 -10.60
CA SER A 60 -16.47 -11.44 -11.12
C SER A 60 -17.57 -10.99 -10.15
N SER A 61 -17.24 -10.81 -8.88
CA SER A 61 -18.10 -10.29 -7.83
C SER A 61 -17.24 -9.66 -6.75
N ASN A 62 -17.84 -8.81 -5.90
CA ASN A 62 -17.14 -8.25 -4.74
C ASN A 62 -16.56 -9.39 -3.88
N THR A 63 -15.28 -9.26 -3.50
CA THR A 63 -14.56 -10.30 -2.73
C THR A 63 -14.91 -10.31 -1.25
N GLY A 64 -15.71 -9.35 -0.79
CA GLY A 64 -16.21 -9.24 0.59
C GLY A 64 -15.21 -8.66 1.59
N SER A 65 -13.96 -8.42 1.17
CA SER A 65 -12.95 -7.82 2.05
C SER A 65 -11.72 -7.35 1.28
N LYS A 66 -10.99 -6.39 1.87
CA LYS A 66 -9.68 -5.96 1.37
C LYS A 66 -8.71 -7.14 1.18
N ALA A 67 -8.70 -8.10 2.12
CA ALA A 67 -7.87 -9.30 2.02
C ALA A 67 -8.27 -10.18 0.82
N GLY A 68 -9.56 -10.27 0.52
CA GLY A 68 -10.06 -10.97 -0.67
C GLY A 68 -9.53 -10.35 -1.97
N ALA A 69 -9.62 -9.02 -2.09
CA ALA A 69 -9.10 -8.28 -3.22
C ALA A 69 -7.57 -8.44 -3.36
N GLN A 70 -6.83 -8.39 -2.26
CA GLN A 70 -5.38 -8.62 -2.25
C GLN A 70 -5.03 -10.03 -2.72
N ASN A 71 -5.70 -11.06 -2.19
CA ASN A 71 -5.50 -12.46 -2.61
C ASN A 71 -5.84 -12.67 -4.08
N PHE A 72 -6.84 -11.97 -4.59
CA PHE A 72 -7.16 -12.00 -6.02
C PHE A 72 -6.00 -11.43 -6.85
N ALA A 73 -5.42 -10.29 -6.44
CA ALA A 73 -4.30 -9.65 -7.12
C ALA A 73 -3.03 -10.51 -7.13
N LEU A 74 -2.75 -11.27 -6.07
CA LEU A 74 -1.54 -12.10 -5.97
C LEU A 74 -1.41 -13.10 -7.13
N LYS A 75 -2.51 -13.55 -7.73
CA LYS A 75 -2.51 -14.43 -8.92
C LYS A 75 -1.86 -13.78 -10.15
N PHE A 76 -1.76 -12.46 -10.17
CA PHE A 76 -1.21 -11.67 -11.28
C PHE A 76 0.19 -11.13 -11.00
N VAL A 77 0.68 -11.25 -9.77
CA VAL A 77 2.02 -10.80 -9.37
C VAL A 77 3.07 -11.74 -9.92
N LYS A 78 4.08 -11.18 -10.62
CA LYS A 78 5.22 -11.92 -11.22
C LYS A 78 6.58 -11.40 -10.76
N THR A 79 6.58 -10.44 -9.85
CA THR A 79 7.77 -9.79 -9.32
C THR A 79 8.23 -10.44 -8.02
N LYS A 80 9.50 -10.27 -7.66
CA LYS A 80 10.07 -10.79 -6.41
C LYS A 80 9.54 -10.12 -5.15
N LEU A 81 8.98 -8.90 -5.30
CA LEU A 81 8.40 -8.13 -4.22
C LEU A 81 6.97 -7.70 -4.59
N ALA A 82 6.08 -7.72 -3.62
CA ALA A 82 4.75 -7.12 -3.72
C ALA A 82 4.60 -6.08 -2.61
N MET A 83 4.12 -4.89 -2.95
CA MET A 83 3.76 -3.83 -2.00
C MET A 83 2.27 -3.59 -2.05
N ILE A 84 1.65 -3.48 -0.89
CA ILE A 84 0.22 -3.20 -0.76
C ILE A 84 0.08 -1.81 -0.16
N THR A 85 -0.77 -0.99 -0.77
CA THR A 85 -1.18 0.32 -0.24
C THR A 85 -2.69 0.49 -0.38
N ASP A 86 -3.30 1.26 0.52
CA ASP A 86 -4.73 1.56 0.47
C ASP A 86 -5.04 2.56 -0.65
N ALA A 87 -6.27 2.53 -1.14
CA ALA A 87 -6.73 3.40 -2.22
C ALA A 87 -6.84 4.88 -1.81
N ASP A 88 -6.84 5.17 -0.51
CA ASP A 88 -6.89 6.50 0.11
C ASP A 88 -5.53 6.95 0.70
N THR A 89 -4.48 6.19 0.48
CA THR A 89 -3.14 6.44 1.03
C THR A 89 -2.21 7.03 -0.02
N THR A 90 -1.66 8.21 0.25
CA THR A 90 -0.63 8.83 -0.58
C THR A 90 0.76 8.51 -0.05
N LEU A 91 1.64 8.05 -0.92
CA LEU A 91 3.02 7.69 -0.57
C LEU A 91 3.95 8.90 -0.66
N ASP A 92 4.89 9.00 0.29
CA ASP A 92 6.05 9.86 0.08
C ASP A 92 6.85 9.40 -1.15
N LYS A 93 7.47 10.34 -1.87
CA LYS A 93 8.21 10.08 -3.12
C LYS A 93 9.36 9.08 -2.96
N ASP A 94 9.91 8.93 -1.78
CA ASP A 94 11.02 8.03 -1.47
C ASP A 94 10.57 6.73 -0.77
N ALA A 95 9.27 6.50 -0.57
CA ALA A 95 8.76 5.35 0.18
C ALA A 95 9.28 4.00 -0.35
N VAL A 96 9.25 3.77 -1.65
CA VAL A 96 9.79 2.54 -2.26
C VAL A 96 11.30 2.46 -2.09
N LYS A 97 12.01 3.58 -2.25
CA LYS A 97 13.46 3.66 -2.10
C LYS A 97 13.90 3.27 -0.68
N GLU A 98 13.16 3.69 0.33
CA GLU A 98 13.48 3.41 1.73
C GLU A 98 13.09 1.97 2.16
N LEU A 99 12.04 1.38 1.57
CA LEU A 99 11.60 0.02 1.93
C LEU A 99 12.42 -1.08 1.25
N VAL A 100 12.81 -0.91 -0.01
CA VAL A 100 13.51 -1.94 -0.80
C VAL A 100 14.82 -2.43 -0.16
N PRO A 101 15.66 -1.58 0.45
CA PRO A 101 16.91 -2.03 1.08
C PRO A 101 16.73 -3.08 2.17
N ALA A 102 15.59 -3.12 2.88
CA ALA A 102 15.30 -4.12 3.90
C ALA A 102 15.35 -5.55 3.32
N PHE A 103 14.99 -5.73 2.06
CA PHE A 103 14.95 -7.03 1.38
C PHE A 103 16.32 -7.49 0.82
N ARG A 104 17.41 -6.77 1.10
CA ARG A 104 18.78 -7.26 0.84
C ARG A 104 19.12 -8.45 1.73
N ASP A 105 18.60 -8.48 2.95
CA ASP A 105 18.64 -9.66 3.79
C ASP A 105 17.54 -10.65 3.34
N GLU A 106 17.95 -11.84 2.92
CA GLU A 106 17.02 -12.88 2.44
C GLU A 106 16.07 -13.39 3.53
N LYS A 107 16.41 -13.18 4.80
CA LYS A 107 15.56 -13.56 5.94
C LYS A 107 14.38 -12.61 6.14
N VAL A 108 14.43 -11.41 5.55
CA VAL A 108 13.35 -10.44 5.65
C VAL A 108 12.23 -10.84 4.70
N ALA A 109 11.11 -11.28 5.26
CA ALA A 109 9.91 -11.66 4.52
C ALA A 109 8.95 -10.49 4.29
N ALA A 110 8.92 -9.52 5.21
CA ALA A 110 8.04 -8.37 5.16
C ALA A 110 8.69 -7.12 5.76
N ALA A 111 8.32 -5.95 5.23
CA ALA A 111 8.66 -4.64 5.79
C ALA A 111 7.45 -3.71 5.67
N CYS A 112 7.26 -2.80 6.62
CA CYS A 112 6.20 -1.81 6.55
C CYS A 112 6.74 -0.39 6.66
N GLY A 113 6.06 0.55 6.01
CA GLY A 113 6.37 1.97 6.08
C GLY A 113 5.81 2.63 7.32
N PHE A 114 6.29 3.83 7.57
CA PHE A 114 5.76 4.74 8.58
C PHE A 114 4.53 5.44 8.01
N VAL A 115 3.40 5.38 8.72
CA VAL A 115 2.12 5.94 8.28
C VAL A 115 1.67 7.02 9.25
N LEU A 116 1.26 8.16 8.72
CA LEU A 116 0.70 9.28 9.48
C LEU A 116 -0.61 9.75 8.87
N PRO A 117 -1.56 10.24 9.66
CA PRO A 117 -2.74 10.92 9.14
C PRO A 117 -2.35 12.13 8.28
N LYS A 118 -2.95 12.24 7.09
CA LYS A 118 -2.67 13.33 6.14
C LYS A 118 -3.19 14.69 6.65
N TYR A 119 -4.31 14.68 7.37
CA TYR A 119 -4.97 15.88 7.90
C TYR A 119 -4.98 15.84 9.42
N VAL A 120 -4.68 16.98 10.06
CA VAL A 120 -4.57 17.14 11.53
C VAL A 120 -5.25 18.44 11.93
N ASN A 121 -6.53 18.60 11.60
CA ASN A 121 -7.28 19.84 11.80
C ASN A 121 -8.07 19.86 13.12
N SER A 122 -8.64 18.72 13.51
CA SER A 122 -9.43 18.57 14.74
C SER A 122 -8.61 18.03 15.92
N ILE A 123 -9.14 18.17 17.14
CA ILE A 123 -8.49 17.61 18.34
C ILE A 123 -8.40 16.08 18.28
N TRP A 124 -9.39 15.43 17.66
CA TRP A 124 -9.42 13.97 17.48
C TRP A 124 -8.35 13.50 16.50
N GLU A 125 -8.14 14.24 15.42
CA GLU A 125 -7.08 13.95 14.44
C GLU A 125 -5.70 14.15 15.05
N ARG A 126 -5.52 15.19 15.92
CA ARG A 126 -4.28 15.39 16.68
C ARG A 126 -4.01 14.24 17.64
N GLY A 127 -5.03 13.75 18.35
CA GLY A 127 -4.92 12.57 19.20
C GLY A 127 -4.48 11.35 18.43
N ARG A 128 -5.13 11.08 17.28
CA ARG A 128 -4.77 9.98 16.38
C ARG A 128 -3.36 10.14 15.79
N TYR A 129 -2.96 11.35 15.43
CA TYR A 129 -1.60 11.62 14.96
C TYR A 129 -0.54 11.24 16.00
N ILE A 130 -0.76 11.60 17.27
CA ILE A 130 0.14 11.27 18.38
C ILE A 130 0.16 9.73 18.59
N GLU A 131 -0.99 9.07 18.54
CA GLU A 131 -1.11 7.61 18.64
C GLU A 131 -0.28 6.91 17.55
N TYR A 132 -0.42 7.32 16.29
CA TYR A 132 0.34 6.77 15.16
C TYR A 132 1.83 7.04 15.31
N LEU A 133 2.21 8.27 15.69
CA LEU A 133 3.59 8.64 15.93
C LEU A 133 4.23 7.72 16.99
N PHE A 134 3.54 7.50 18.10
CA PHE A 134 4.00 6.60 19.17
C PHE A 134 4.07 5.15 18.70
N SER A 135 3.04 4.68 17.98
CA SER A 135 2.98 3.31 17.46
C SER A 135 4.16 3.01 16.54
N PHE A 136 4.45 3.88 15.58
CA PHE A 136 5.52 3.64 14.61
C PHE A 136 6.91 3.98 15.15
N SER A 137 7.06 5.03 15.98
CA SER A 137 8.36 5.45 16.50
C SER A 137 8.84 4.63 17.70
N TYR A 138 7.94 3.99 18.43
CA TYR A 138 8.29 3.25 19.64
C TYR A 138 7.96 1.77 19.53
N TYR A 139 6.68 1.41 19.38
CA TYR A 139 6.29 0.00 19.39
C TYR A 139 6.83 -0.79 18.20
N LYS A 140 6.84 -0.21 17.00
CA LYS A 140 7.38 -0.89 15.81
C LYS A 140 8.90 -1.09 15.90
N GLN A 141 9.64 -0.14 16.46
CA GLN A 141 11.07 -0.29 16.65
C GLN A 141 11.42 -1.39 17.67
N ILE A 142 10.63 -1.51 18.76
CA ILE A 142 10.79 -2.62 19.71
C ILE A 142 10.52 -3.96 19.02
N GLN A 143 9.46 -4.06 18.22
CA GLN A 143 9.14 -5.28 17.48
C GLN A 143 10.23 -5.65 16.48
N ASP A 144 10.81 -4.67 15.80
CA ASP A 144 11.92 -4.84 14.88
C ASP A 144 13.18 -5.35 15.59
N PHE A 145 13.52 -4.75 16.73
CA PHE A 145 14.65 -5.19 17.56
C PHE A 145 14.54 -6.67 17.97
N TYR A 146 13.34 -7.16 18.28
CA TYR A 146 13.11 -8.58 18.60
C TYR A 146 12.93 -9.45 17.35
N GLY A 147 12.94 -8.89 16.14
CA GLY A 147 12.73 -9.62 14.89
C GLY A 147 11.35 -10.28 14.76
N LYS A 148 10.37 -9.80 15.50
CA LYS A 148 9.00 -10.37 15.57
C LYS A 148 7.93 -9.29 15.45
N PRO A 149 7.77 -8.66 14.26
CA PRO A 149 6.66 -7.73 14.07
C PRO A 149 5.33 -8.47 14.18
N LEU A 150 4.48 -8.04 15.12
CA LEU A 150 3.18 -8.67 15.37
C LEU A 150 2.19 -8.38 14.24
N ILE A 151 2.26 -7.19 13.66
CA ILE A 151 1.33 -6.72 12.61
C ILE A 151 2.10 -5.89 11.59
N SER A 152 1.95 -6.23 10.31
CA SER A 152 2.34 -5.36 9.20
C SER A 152 1.23 -4.34 8.95
N SER A 153 1.60 -3.06 8.71
CA SER A 153 0.60 -2.01 8.46
C SER A 153 -0.20 -2.33 7.20
N GLY A 154 -1.53 -2.27 7.30
CA GLY A 154 -2.40 -2.47 6.15
C GLY A 154 -2.27 -1.40 5.07
N CYS A 155 -1.84 -0.18 5.46
CA CYS A 155 -1.78 0.98 4.56
C CYS A 155 -0.51 1.04 3.72
N LEU A 156 0.60 0.43 4.17
CA LEU A 156 1.87 0.41 3.45
C LEU A 156 2.72 -0.76 3.94
N SER A 157 2.69 -1.84 3.21
CA SER A 157 3.46 -3.04 3.51
C SER A 157 4.04 -3.66 2.25
N MET A 158 5.29 -4.11 2.34
CA MET A 158 6.00 -4.79 1.26
C MET A 158 6.36 -6.20 1.71
N TYR A 159 6.21 -7.16 0.80
CA TYR A 159 6.41 -8.58 1.04
C TYR A 159 7.29 -9.20 -0.02
N ARG A 160 8.03 -10.23 0.35
CA ARG A 160 8.67 -11.15 -0.58
C ARG A 160 7.61 -12.13 -1.09
N THR A 161 7.52 -12.31 -2.41
CA THR A 161 6.56 -13.20 -3.09
C THR A 161 7.09 -14.62 -3.20
#